data_02248eae96910c3f696ce9f84a400ec8
#
_entry.id   02248eae96910c3f696ce9f84a400ec8
#
_cell.length_a   1.000
_cell.length_b   1.000
_cell.length_c   1.000
_cell.angle_alpha   90.00
_cell.angle_beta   90.00
_cell.angle_gamma   90.00
#
_symmetry.space_group_name_H-M   'P 1'
#
loop_
_entity.id
_entity.type
_entity.pdbx_description
1 polymer ?
#
loop_
_entity_poly.entity_id
_entity_poly.type
_entity_poly.pdbx_seq_one_letter_code
_entity_poly.pdbx_strand_id
1 'polypeptide(L)'
;LRCKETWLVAVTTGMFQICSLGVVSQMVLRNMELGFSREQATFILSLVALIGLVGSFFVGYMDERLGTKKSMLFFGIWYALSLLANATENTVLVYVSIFMIGMSIGGSANFTTSLPTSIFGRQGFDKVNSVIFPIQGAVTALCFLVNGVVQKITGGQIRMAYLVFAGVALVNVLLVLMVNEHKYNRD
;
A
#
# COMPACT_ATOMS: atom_id res chain seq x y z
N LEU A 1 0.26 -13.42 -20.25
CA LEU A 1 -0.87 -12.51 -20.48
C LEU A 1 -2.26 -13.20 -20.52
N ARG A 2 -2.32 -14.50 -20.82
CA ARG A 2 -3.60 -15.25 -20.86
C ARG A 2 -4.07 -15.74 -19.49
N CYS A 3 -3.28 -15.57 -18.45
CA CYS A 3 -3.57 -16.07 -17.11
C CYS A 3 -4.26 -14.97 -16.29
N LYS A 4 -5.46 -15.23 -15.80
CA LYS A 4 -6.25 -14.30 -14.97
C LYS A 4 -5.46 -13.89 -13.72
N GLU A 5 -4.72 -14.82 -13.15
CA GLU A 5 -3.94 -14.61 -11.93
C GLU A 5 -2.82 -13.59 -12.13
N THR A 6 -2.15 -13.57 -13.30
CA THR A 6 -1.12 -12.57 -13.59
C THR A 6 -1.67 -11.14 -13.50
N TRP A 7 -2.86 -10.91 -14.08
CA TRP A 7 -3.52 -9.60 -14.01
C TRP A 7 -3.98 -9.29 -12.59
N LEU A 8 -4.53 -10.27 -11.89
CA LEU A 8 -5.00 -10.08 -10.52
C LEU A 8 -3.84 -9.74 -9.58
N VAL A 9 -2.70 -10.43 -9.71
CA VAL A 9 -1.49 -10.12 -8.94
C VAL A 9 -0.97 -8.72 -9.27
N ALA A 10 -0.84 -8.37 -10.56
CA ALA A 10 -0.33 -7.07 -10.98
C ALA A 10 -1.22 -5.92 -10.46
N VAL A 11 -2.54 -6.07 -10.52
CA VAL A 11 -3.48 -5.06 -10.05
C VAL A 11 -3.47 -4.98 -8.52
N THR A 12 -3.55 -6.10 -7.80
CA THR A 12 -3.60 -6.08 -6.32
C THR A 12 -2.30 -5.53 -5.71
N THR A 13 -1.13 -5.94 -6.21
CA THR A 13 0.14 -5.38 -5.75
C THR A 13 0.30 -3.92 -6.16
N GLY A 14 -0.14 -3.54 -7.36
CA GLY A 14 -0.18 -2.15 -7.82
C GLY A 14 -1.09 -1.27 -6.97
N MET A 15 -2.24 -1.77 -6.53
CA MET A 15 -3.17 -1.04 -5.64
C MET A 15 -2.59 -0.85 -4.23
N PHE A 16 -1.78 -1.75 -3.71
CA PHE A 16 -1.04 -1.48 -2.48
C PHE A 16 0.01 -0.39 -2.69
N GLN A 17 0.73 -0.45 -3.80
CA GLN A 17 1.76 0.54 -4.12
C GLN A 17 1.16 1.92 -4.44
N ILE A 18 -0.01 2.00 -5.09
CA ILE A 18 -0.69 3.29 -5.35
C ILE A 18 -1.06 3.97 -4.04
N CYS A 19 -1.53 3.22 -3.02
CA CYS A 19 -1.81 3.77 -1.70
C CYS A 19 -0.51 4.26 -1.04
N SER A 20 0.55 3.45 -1.03
CA SER A 20 1.82 3.79 -0.38
C SER A 20 2.48 5.00 -1.02
N LEU A 21 2.67 5.01 -2.34
CA LEU A 21 3.31 6.12 -3.04
C LEU A 21 2.44 7.38 -3.01
N GLY A 22 1.12 7.22 -3.18
CA GLY A 22 0.17 8.33 -3.14
C GLY A 22 0.15 9.05 -1.78
N VAL A 23 0.17 8.28 -0.70
CA VAL A 23 0.19 8.82 0.68
C VAL A 23 1.53 9.46 1.01
N VAL A 24 2.65 8.78 0.72
CA VAL A 24 4.00 9.30 0.99
C VAL A 24 4.25 10.60 0.25
N SER A 25 3.84 10.70 -1.03
CA SER A 25 4.03 11.90 -1.84
C SER A 25 3.30 13.14 -1.29
N GLN A 26 2.24 12.96 -0.50
CA GLN A 26 1.47 14.04 0.10
C GLN A 26 1.69 14.19 1.61
N MET A 27 2.51 13.33 2.23
CA MET A 27 2.62 13.25 3.68
C MET A 27 3.14 14.54 4.32
N VAL A 28 4.14 15.18 3.71
CA VAL A 28 4.66 16.47 4.22
C VAL A 28 3.57 17.54 4.17
N LEU A 29 2.84 17.65 3.07
CA LEU A 29 1.77 18.61 2.90
C LEU A 29 0.61 18.32 3.87
N ARG A 30 0.27 17.03 4.05
CA ARG A 30 -0.77 16.63 5.02
C ARG A 30 -0.39 17.00 6.45
N ASN A 31 0.84 16.76 6.85
CA ASN A 31 1.31 17.14 8.18
C ASN A 31 1.31 18.66 8.37
N MET A 32 1.65 19.43 7.33
CA MET A 32 1.53 20.89 7.38
C MET A 32 0.07 21.36 7.49
N GLU A 33 -0.86 20.70 6.81
CA GLU A 33 -2.32 20.93 6.93
C GLU A 33 -2.81 20.67 8.38
N LEU A 34 -2.19 19.73 9.09
CA LEU A 34 -2.45 19.41 10.50
C LEU A 34 -1.78 20.39 11.50
N GLY A 35 -1.06 21.41 11.01
CA GLY A 35 -0.44 22.45 11.83
C GLY A 35 1.04 22.21 12.18
N PHE A 36 1.67 21.15 11.66
CA PHE A 36 3.12 20.95 11.85
C PHE A 36 3.93 21.94 11.00
N SER A 37 5.08 22.39 11.51
CA SER A 37 6.02 23.13 10.68
C SER A 37 6.57 22.24 9.55
N ARG A 38 7.10 22.87 8.48
CA ARG A 38 7.69 22.13 7.36
C ARG A 38 8.83 21.23 7.80
N GLU A 39 9.65 21.68 8.74
CA GLU A 39 10.75 20.91 9.30
C GLU A 39 10.26 19.69 10.07
N GLN A 40 9.26 19.88 10.94
CA GLN A 40 8.61 18.78 11.67
C GLN A 40 7.95 17.78 10.72
N ALA A 41 7.24 18.26 9.70
CA ALA A 41 6.59 17.40 8.71
C ALA A 41 7.61 16.55 7.92
N THR A 42 8.76 17.13 7.56
CA THR A 42 9.86 16.42 6.90
C THR A 42 10.52 15.42 7.84
N PHE A 43 10.71 15.77 9.11
CA PHE A 43 11.24 14.85 10.12
C PHE A 43 10.29 13.66 10.35
N ILE A 44 8.98 13.90 10.43
CA ILE A 44 7.96 12.84 10.51
C ILE A 44 8.06 11.89 9.32
N LEU A 45 8.24 12.40 8.09
CA LEU A 45 8.43 11.56 6.92
C LEU A 45 9.66 10.64 7.05
N SER A 46 10.75 11.15 7.60
CA SER A 46 11.97 10.36 7.87
C SER A 46 11.72 9.27 8.92
N LEU A 47 10.97 9.59 9.99
CA LEU A 47 10.57 8.60 11.00
C LEU A 47 9.67 7.52 10.40
N VAL A 48 8.72 7.89 9.53
CA VAL A 48 7.85 6.96 8.82
C VAL A 48 8.66 5.99 7.97
N ALA A 49 9.72 6.46 7.30
CA ALA A 49 10.62 5.60 6.53
C ALA A 49 11.36 4.59 7.43
N LEU A 50 11.84 5.03 8.60
CA LEU A 50 12.47 4.12 9.58
C LEU A 50 11.48 3.09 10.15
N ILE A 51 10.26 3.52 10.48
CA ILE A 51 9.18 2.61 10.90
C ILE A 51 8.86 1.61 9.79
N GLY A 52 8.94 2.02 8.52
CA GLY A 52 8.75 1.15 7.35
C GLY A 52 9.76 0.00 7.29
N LEU A 53 11.00 0.19 7.73
CA LEU A 53 11.96 -0.91 7.84
C LEU A 53 11.48 -1.97 8.83
N VAL A 54 11.02 -1.54 10.01
CA VAL A 54 10.45 -2.45 11.02
C VAL A 54 9.20 -3.13 10.47
N GLY A 55 8.34 -2.38 9.79
CA GLY A 55 7.14 -2.89 9.14
C GLY A 55 7.44 -3.97 8.11
N SER A 56 8.50 -3.81 7.32
CA SER A 56 8.91 -4.82 6.34
C SER A 56 9.28 -6.16 7.00
N PHE A 57 10.03 -6.15 8.12
CA PHE A 57 10.32 -7.36 8.89
C PHE A 57 9.06 -8.00 9.46
N PHE A 58 8.17 -7.19 10.01
CA PHE A 58 6.92 -7.68 10.60
C PHE A 58 6.03 -8.33 9.54
N VAL A 59 5.92 -7.72 8.36
CA VAL A 59 5.17 -8.31 7.23
C VAL A 59 5.80 -9.61 6.75
N GLY A 60 7.13 -9.65 6.60
CA GLY A 60 7.83 -10.87 6.22
C GLY A 60 7.56 -12.01 7.20
N TYR A 61 7.62 -11.73 8.50
CA TYR A 61 7.28 -12.71 9.54
C TYR A 61 5.82 -13.19 9.46
N MET A 62 4.88 -12.26 9.26
CA MET A 62 3.47 -12.63 9.09
C MET A 62 3.23 -13.46 7.83
N ASP A 63 3.90 -13.10 6.74
CA ASP A 63 3.80 -13.80 5.45
C ASP A 63 4.24 -15.27 5.59
N GLU A 64 5.36 -15.51 6.27
CA GLU A 64 5.85 -16.87 6.56
C GLU A 64 4.91 -17.67 7.47
N ARG A 65 4.25 -17.03 8.44
CA ARG A 65 3.42 -17.71 9.43
C ARG A 65 1.97 -17.93 8.98
N LEU A 66 1.38 -16.96 8.32
CA LEU A 66 -0.05 -16.94 7.97
C LEU A 66 -0.31 -17.24 6.50
N GLY A 67 0.73 -17.13 5.65
CA GLY A 67 0.63 -17.15 4.20
C GLY A 67 0.33 -15.76 3.61
N THR A 68 0.74 -15.56 2.36
CA THR A 68 0.73 -14.26 1.69
C THR A 68 -0.66 -13.64 1.61
N LYS A 69 -1.66 -14.45 1.25
CA LYS A 69 -3.04 -13.94 1.12
C LYS A 69 -3.60 -13.38 2.42
N LYS A 70 -3.45 -14.11 3.54
CA LYS A 70 -3.95 -13.66 4.85
C LYS A 70 -3.21 -12.43 5.34
N SER A 71 -1.90 -12.38 5.12
CA SER A 71 -1.07 -11.22 5.44
C SER A 71 -1.49 -9.99 4.64
N MET A 72 -1.77 -10.13 3.34
CA MET A 72 -2.29 -9.05 2.51
C MET A 72 -3.67 -8.55 2.97
N LEU A 73 -4.56 -9.43 3.36
CA LEU A 73 -5.89 -9.06 3.88
C LEU A 73 -5.76 -8.27 5.19
N PHE A 74 -4.95 -8.76 6.12
CA PHE A 74 -4.68 -8.06 7.37
C PHE A 74 -4.11 -6.66 7.11
N PHE A 75 -3.06 -6.57 6.27
CA PHE A 75 -2.43 -5.29 5.97
C PHE A 75 -3.32 -4.34 5.19
N GLY A 76 -4.15 -4.84 4.29
CA GLY A 76 -5.11 -4.00 3.57
C GLY A 76 -6.10 -3.33 4.51
N ILE A 77 -6.66 -4.07 5.48
CA ILE A 77 -7.55 -3.53 6.51
C ILE A 77 -6.79 -2.57 7.43
N TRP A 78 -5.62 -2.97 7.92
CA TRP A 78 -4.74 -2.14 8.75
C TRP A 78 -4.43 -0.80 8.07
N TYR A 79 -4.09 -0.86 6.76
CA TYR A 79 -3.76 0.34 6.00
C TYR A 79 -4.99 1.24 5.80
N ALA A 80 -6.14 0.68 5.47
CA ALA A 80 -7.37 1.46 5.35
C ALA A 80 -7.71 2.16 6.67
N LEU A 81 -7.64 1.46 7.80
CA LEU A 81 -7.86 2.02 9.13
C LEU A 81 -6.87 3.13 9.46
N SER A 82 -5.59 2.97 9.10
CA SER A 82 -4.56 4.00 9.32
C SER A 82 -4.85 5.28 8.55
N LEU A 83 -5.30 5.17 7.29
CA LEU A 83 -5.65 6.31 6.46
C LEU A 83 -6.93 7.02 6.94
N LEU A 84 -7.93 6.26 7.37
CA LEU A 84 -9.14 6.80 7.99
C LEU A 84 -8.81 7.54 9.30
N ALA A 85 -7.96 6.97 10.15
CA ALA A 85 -7.51 7.62 11.37
C ALA A 85 -6.74 8.91 11.10
N ASN A 86 -5.88 8.94 10.06
CA ASN A 86 -5.17 10.17 9.65
C ASN A 86 -6.11 11.24 9.09
N ALA A 87 -7.21 10.83 8.47
CA ALA A 87 -8.21 11.76 7.97
C ALA A 87 -9.05 12.43 9.08
N THR A 88 -8.90 12.02 10.35
CA THR A 88 -9.54 12.68 11.49
C THR A 88 -8.80 13.97 11.89
N GLU A 89 -9.44 14.80 12.71
CA GLU A 89 -8.83 16.00 13.30
C GLU A 89 -8.30 15.72 14.72
N ASN A 90 -8.43 14.47 15.20
CA ASN A 90 -7.99 14.10 16.53
C ASN A 90 -6.48 13.86 16.54
N THR A 91 -5.75 14.69 17.28
CA THR A 91 -4.28 14.65 17.35
C THR A 91 -3.73 13.28 17.74
N VAL A 92 -4.35 12.57 18.69
CA VAL A 92 -3.90 11.25 19.12
C VAL A 92 -4.05 10.23 17.99
N LEU A 93 -5.20 10.24 17.31
CA LEU A 93 -5.44 9.34 16.16
C LEU A 93 -4.48 9.64 15.00
N VAL A 94 -4.12 10.89 14.78
CA VAL A 94 -3.13 11.29 13.78
C VAL A 94 -1.76 10.70 14.09
N TYR A 95 -1.25 10.82 15.33
CA TYR A 95 0.05 10.22 15.69
C TYR A 95 0.04 8.70 15.57
N VAL A 96 -1.02 8.03 16.04
CA VAL A 96 -1.19 6.58 15.88
C VAL A 96 -1.22 6.20 14.39
N SER A 97 -1.92 6.98 13.57
CA SER A 97 -2.01 6.74 12.13
C SER A 97 -0.65 6.85 11.43
N ILE A 98 0.17 7.83 11.80
CA ILE A 98 1.52 8.02 11.25
C ILE A 98 2.38 6.76 11.48
N PHE A 99 2.33 6.21 12.69
CA PHE A 99 3.00 4.94 13.01
C PHE A 99 2.45 3.78 12.16
N MET A 100 1.12 3.65 12.10
CA MET A 100 0.45 2.60 11.33
C MET A 100 0.76 2.70 9.83
N ILE A 101 0.77 3.90 9.26
CA ILE A 101 1.14 4.16 7.86
C ILE A 101 2.60 3.76 7.61
N GLY A 102 3.51 4.12 8.52
CA GLY A 102 4.92 3.72 8.43
C GLY A 102 5.07 2.21 8.32
N MET A 103 4.44 1.46 9.22
CA MET A 103 4.42 -0.01 9.17
C MET A 103 3.89 -0.55 7.83
N SER A 104 2.84 0.08 7.29
CA SER A 104 2.19 -0.35 6.04
C SER A 104 3.05 -0.10 4.80
N ILE A 105 3.79 1.00 4.76
CA ILE A 105 4.65 1.34 3.62
C ILE A 105 5.72 0.27 3.40
N GLY A 106 6.41 -0.15 4.49
CA GLY A 106 7.38 -1.23 4.40
C GLY A 106 6.78 -2.55 3.96
N GLY A 107 5.57 -2.86 4.44
CA GLY A 107 4.86 -4.09 4.10
C GLY A 107 4.40 -4.18 2.66
N SER A 108 3.94 -3.07 2.08
CA SER A 108 3.41 -3.06 0.72
C SER A 108 4.44 -3.50 -0.34
N ALA A 109 5.72 -3.20 -0.11
CA ALA A 109 6.81 -3.58 -1.00
C ALA A 109 7.04 -5.11 -1.01
N ASN A 110 6.92 -5.78 0.14
CA ASN A 110 7.15 -7.22 0.25
C ASN A 110 6.14 -8.02 -0.58
N PHE A 111 4.88 -7.60 -0.63
CA PHE A 111 3.85 -8.30 -1.38
C PHE A 111 4.07 -8.29 -2.90
N THR A 112 4.90 -7.40 -3.42
CA THR A 112 5.24 -7.36 -4.85
C THR A 112 6.08 -8.57 -5.28
N THR A 113 6.75 -9.20 -4.35
CA THR A 113 7.58 -10.38 -4.57
C THR A 113 6.97 -11.65 -3.99
N SER A 114 6.38 -11.57 -2.79
CA SER A 114 5.83 -12.76 -2.13
C SER A 114 4.56 -13.28 -2.81
N LEU A 115 3.67 -12.42 -3.28
CA LEU A 115 2.44 -12.88 -3.94
C LEU A 115 2.70 -13.59 -5.29
N PRO A 116 3.51 -13.06 -6.22
CA PRO A 116 3.88 -13.82 -7.42
C PRO A 116 4.56 -15.15 -7.10
N THR A 117 5.45 -15.16 -6.08
CA THR A 117 6.17 -16.37 -5.68
C THR A 117 5.24 -17.43 -5.11
N SER A 118 4.26 -17.04 -4.28
CA SER A 118 3.31 -17.99 -3.69
C SER A 118 2.39 -18.65 -4.74
N ILE A 119 2.05 -17.94 -5.83
CA ILE A 119 1.15 -18.43 -6.87
C ILE A 119 1.90 -19.25 -7.95
N PHE A 120 3.06 -18.75 -8.39
CA PHE A 120 3.77 -19.28 -9.57
C PHE A 120 5.03 -20.09 -9.22
N GLY A 121 5.39 -20.16 -7.91
CA GLY A 121 6.62 -20.79 -7.45
C GLY A 121 7.87 -19.98 -7.80
N ARG A 122 9.01 -20.38 -7.22
CA ARG A 122 10.30 -19.68 -7.44
C ARG A 122 10.79 -19.78 -8.87
N GLN A 123 10.59 -20.92 -9.54
CA GLN A 123 11.06 -21.14 -10.92
C GLN A 123 10.28 -20.32 -11.95
N GLY A 124 9.01 -20.00 -11.70
CA GLY A 124 8.16 -19.19 -12.57
C GLY A 124 8.29 -17.68 -12.37
N PHE A 125 8.90 -17.28 -11.26
CA PHE A 125 8.93 -15.90 -10.77
C PHE A 125 9.46 -14.90 -11.81
N ASP A 126 10.65 -15.12 -12.38
CA ASP A 126 11.29 -14.18 -13.28
C ASP A 126 10.46 -13.91 -14.54
N LYS A 127 9.90 -14.99 -15.14
CA LYS A 127 9.06 -14.89 -16.34
C LYS A 127 7.75 -14.15 -16.08
N VAL A 128 7.17 -14.34 -14.93
CA VAL A 128 5.88 -13.74 -14.57
C VAL A 128 6.08 -12.30 -14.11
N ASN A 129 7.12 -12.03 -13.33
CA ASN A 129 7.43 -10.69 -12.85
C ASN A 129 7.84 -9.71 -13.95
N SER A 130 8.48 -10.18 -15.03
CA SER A 130 8.76 -9.32 -16.20
C SER A 130 7.49 -8.73 -16.84
N VAL A 131 6.33 -9.38 -16.63
CA VAL A 131 5.03 -8.89 -17.07
C VAL A 131 4.30 -8.13 -15.97
N ILE A 132 4.37 -8.61 -14.72
CA ILE A 132 3.68 -8.02 -13.59
C ILE A 132 4.22 -6.62 -13.27
N PHE A 133 5.54 -6.44 -13.19
CA PHE A 133 6.15 -5.17 -12.79
C PHE A 133 5.79 -3.97 -13.67
N PRO A 134 5.79 -4.04 -15.02
CA PRO A 134 5.34 -2.92 -15.83
C PRO A 134 3.87 -2.56 -15.60
N ILE A 135 3.00 -3.55 -15.45
CA ILE A 135 1.57 -3.33 -15.19
C ILE A 135 1.39 -2.72 -13.81
N GLN A 136 2.05 -3.28 -12.80
CA GLN A 136 2.06 -2.75 -11.44
C GLN A 136 2.56 -1.30 -11.40
N GLY A 137 3.66 -1.00 -12.11
CA GLY A 137 4.21 0.35 -12.23
C GLY A 137 3.23 1.33 -12.85
N ALA A 138 2.53 0.92 -13.92
CA ALA A 138 1.48 1.72 -14.53
C ALA A 138 0.31 2.01 -13.57
N VAL A 139 -0.15 0.98 -12.84
CA VAL A 139 -1.18 1.14 -11.80
C VAL A 139 -0.68 2.08 -10.71
N THR A 140 0.54 1.89 -10.22
CA THR A 140 1.14 2.73 -9.16
C THR A 140 1.23 4.20 -9.58
N ALA A 141 1.60 4.48 -10.83
CA ALA A 141 1.72 5.85 -11.34
C ALA A 141 0.38 6.63 -11.33
N LEU A 142 -0.76 5.93 -11.33
CA LEU A 142 -2.07 6.57 -11.18
C LEU A 142 -2.24 7.32 -9.85
N CYS A 143 -1.40 7.07 -8.85
CA CYS A 143 -1.45 7.80 -7.57
C CYS A 143 -1.29 9.31 -7.75
N PHE A 144 -0.44 9.75 -8.68
CA PHE A 144 -0.24 11.17 -8.97
C PHE A 144 -1.47 11.79 -9.64
N LEU A 145 -2.12 11.03 -10.53
CA LEU A 145 -3.37 11.45 -11.14
C LEU A 145 -4.48 11.58 -10.08
N VAL A 146 -4.62 10.59 -9.21
CA VAL A 146 -5.59 10.61 -8.10
C VAL A 146 -5.35 11.83 -7.22
N ASN A 147 -4.10 12.05 -6.77
CA ASN A 147 -3.75 13.21 -5.95
C ASN A 147 -4.09 14.53 -6.65
N GLY A 148 -3.70 14.69 -7.94
CA GLY A 148 -3.96 15.90 -8.69
C GLY A 148 -5.46 16.18 -8.90
N VAL A 149 -6.23 15.16 -9.27
CA VAL A 149 -7.68 15.27 -9.47
C VAL A 149 -8.39 15.60 -8.16
N VAL A 150 -8.06 14.87 -7.08
CA VAL A 150 -8.69 15.10 -5.77
C VAL A 150 -8.39 16.52 -5.28
N GLN A 151 -7.15 16.97 -5.32
CA GLN A 151 -6.79 18.32 -4.91
C GLN A 151 -7.51 19.40 -5.74
N LYS A 152 -7.62 19.19 -7.07
CA LYS A 152 -8.34 20.12 -7.95
C LYS A 152 -9.84 20.22 -7.58
N ILE A 153 -10.50 19.09 -7.32
CA ILE A 153 -11.93 19.04 -7.02
C ILE A 153 -12.22 19.59 -5.62
N THR A 154 -11.32 19.34 -4.66
CA THR A 154 -11.55 19.68 -3.24
C THR A 154 -10.95 21.03 -2.83
N GLY A 155 -10.41 21.81 -3.77
CA GLY A 155 -9.78 23.08 -3.45
C GLY A 155 -8.47 22.94 -2.67
N GLY A 156 -7.73 21.85 -2.88
CA GLY A 156 -6.43 21.62 -2.27
C GLY A 156 -6.44 20.81 -0.96
N GLN A 157 -7.58 20.27 -0.54
CA GLN A 157 -7.69 19.49 0.71
C GLN A 157 -7.00 18.12 0.56
N ILE A 158 -5.85 17.94 1.20
CA ILE A 158 -5.06 16.70 1.13
C ILE A 158 -5.75 15.56 1.89
N ARG A 159 -6.47 15.88 2.95
CA ARG A 159 -7.29 14.94 3.71
C ARG A 159 -8.16 14.05 2.80
N MET A 160 -8.75 14.62 1.76
CA MET A 160 -9.64 13.90 0.84
C MET A 160 -8.90 12.85 0.02
N ALA A 161 -7.63 13.08 -0.33
CA ALA A 161 -6.80 12.07 -0.98
C ALA A 161 -6.58 10.84 -0.10
N TYR A 162 -6.37 11.04 1.21
CA TYR A 162 -6.24 9.94 2.17
C TYR A 162 -7.53 9.10 2.27
N LEU A 163 -8.70 9.73 2.23
CA LEU A 163 -9.99 9.01 2.20
C LEU A 163 -10.18 8.20 0.92
N VAL A 164 -9.76 8.76 -0.24
CA VAL A 164 -9.81 8.03 -1.51
C VAL A 164 -8.88 6.82 -1.47
N PHE A 165 -7.65 6.98 -0.96
CA PHE A 165 -6.71 5.84 -0.84
C PHE A 165 -7.19 4.80 0.19
N ALA A 166 -7.88 5.21 1.26
CA ALA A 166 -8.53 4.26 2.16
C ALA A 166 -9.59 3.42 1.44
N GLY A 167 -10.40 4.05 0.58
CA GLY A 167 -11.34 3.34 -0.29
C GLY A 167 -10.65 2.39 -1.26
N VAL A 168 -9.55 2.82 -1.88
CA VAL A 168 -8.73 1.96 -2.77
C VAL A 168 -8.17 0.76 -2.01
N ALA A 169 -7.67 0.95 -0.78
CA ALA A 169 -7.18 -0.14 0.05
C ALA A 169 -8.28 -1.16 0.38
N LEU A 170 -9.49 -0.72 0.70
CA LEU A 170 -10.63 -1.61 0.96
C LEU A 170 -11.06 -2.38 -0.30
N VAL A 171 -11.11 -1.72 -1.45
CA VAL A 171 -11.38 -2.40 -2.74
C VAL A 171 -10.30 -3.44 -3.02
N ASN A 172 -9.03 -3.12 -2.72
CA ASN A 172 -7.94 -4.07 -2.89
C ASN A 172 -8.10 -5.31 -1.98
N VAL A 173 -8.56 -5.13 -0.74
CA VAL A 173 -8.89 -6.26 0.16
C VAL A 173 -9.89 -7.21 -0.49
N LEU A 174 -10.94 -6.68 -1.15
CA LEU A 174 -11.92 -7.50 -1.87
C LEU A 174 -11.30 -8.23 -3.06
N LEU A 175 -10.39 -7.59 -3.80
CA LEU A 175 -9.69 -8.25 -4.91
C LEU A 175 -8.74 -9.36 -4.42
N VAL A 176 -8.06 -9.15 -3.29
CA VAL A 176 -7.19 -10.17 -2.68
C VAL A 176 -7.98 -11.42 -2.28
N LEU A 177 -9.25 -11.29 -1.87
CA LEU A 177 -10.10 -12.45 -1.59
C LEU A 177 -10.28 -13.37 -2.80
N MET A 178 -10.23 -12.80 -4.03
CA MET A 178 -10.35 -13.55 -5.29
C MET A 178 -9.06 -14.27 -5.71
N VAL A 179 -7.93 -13.98 -5.05
CA VAL A 179 -6.63 -14.61 -5.33
C VAL A 179 -6.64 -16.06 -4.85
N ASN A 180 -6.19 -16.99 -5.70
CA ASN A 180 -5.92 -18.36 -5.32
C ASN A 180 -4.39 -18.55 -5.20
N GLU A 181 -3.91 -18.63 -3.96
CA GLU A 181 -2.51 -18.57 -3.59
C GLU A 181 -1.67 -19.76 -4.09
N HIS A 182 -2.28 -20.95 -4.24
CA HIS A 182 -1.55 -22.17 -4.59
C HIS A 182 -1.96 -22.76 -5.95
N LYS A 183 -2.50 -21.94 -6.85
CA LYS A 183 -3.07 -22.44 -8.10
C LYS A 183 -2.06 -23.11 -9.03
N TYR A 184 -0.84 -22.60 -9.09
CA TYR A 184 0.23 -23.06 -9.97
C TYR A 184 1.49 -23.50 -9.23
N ASN A 185 1.54 -23.25 -7.93
CA ASN A 185 2.63 -23.70 -7.07
C ASN A 185 2.36 -25.16 -6.67
N ARG A 186 3.24 -26.07 -7.08
CA ARG A 186 3.20 -27.49 -6.78
C ARG A 186 4.31 -27.93 -5.81
N ASP A 187 5.06 -26.95 -5.26
CA ASP A 187 6.13 -27.17 -4.30
C ASP A 187 5.60 -27.32 -2.88
#